data_de13b066bfc73e5878efcb7704281b6d
#
_entry.id   de13b066bfc73e5878efcb7704281b6d
#
_cell.length_a   1.000
_cell.length_b   1.000
_cell.length_c   1.000
_cell.angle_alpha   90.00
_cell.angle_beta   90.00
_cell.angle_gamma   90.00
#
_symmetry.space_group_name_H-M   'P 1'
#
loop_
_entity.id
_entity.type
_entity.pdbx_description
1 polymer ?
#
loop_
_entity_poly.entity_id
_entity_poly.type
_entity_poly.pdbx_seq_one_letter_code
_entity_poly.pdbx_strand_id
1 'polypeptide(L)'
;MTSHKKFLNNYFDEQSSCLRELSNNTTLLELVVEKLLDARSSDSLVITIGNGGSASTASHFTADLLKTAIMKDQKRFQSLCLTDNIPVMTAWSNDISFEEIFKEQLKNFIKKNDVLVAFSGSGTSKNIVKALELAKNSGAYLIGFTGMSGGDFNEICDICIKVPSTNMLTIESFHIMLCHVITSCIRQTGTPEFSYE
;
A
#
# COMPACT_ATOMS: atom_id res chain seq x y z
N MET A 1 -26.78 0.54 28.85
CA MET A 1 -25.69 1.13 28.04
C MET A 1 -26.32 1.99 26.97
N THR A 2 -25.78 3.20 26.72
CA THR A 2 -26.21 4.03 25.57
C THR A 2 -25.87 3.30 24.26
N SER A 3 -26.62 3.56 23.19
CA SER A 3 -26.39 2.99 21.86
C SER A 3 -24.95 3.19 21.38
N HIS A 4 -24.37 4.39 21.61
CA HIS A 4 -23.00 4.72 21.25
C HIS A 4 -21.96 3.86 21.98
N LYS A 5 -22.14 3.62 23.30
CA LYS A 5 -21.20 2.78 24.08
C LYS A 5 -21.16 1.34 23.56
N LYS A 6 -22.31 0.78 23.20
CA LYS A 6 -22.38 -0.56 22.60
C LYS A 6 -21.66 -0.60 21.25
N PHE A 7 -21.90 0.39 20.40
CA PHE A 7 -21.23 0.51 19.08
C PHE A 7 -19.72 0.61 19.24
N LEU A 8 -19.22 1.49 20.11
CA LEU A 8 -17.78 1.67 20.34
C LEU A 8 -17.11 0.39 20.82
N ASN A 9 -17.73 -0.34 21.76
CA ASN A 9 -17.18 -1.62 22.22
C ASN A 9 -17.10 -2.63 21.06
N ASN A 10 -18.18 -2.81 20.30
CA ASN A 10 -18.19 -3.73 19.16
C ASN A 10 -17.13 -3.36 18.12
N TYR A 11 -16.93 -2.06 17.86
CA TYR A 11 -15.90 -1.59 16.92
C TYR A 11 -14.49 -1.97 17.39
N PHE A 12 -14.17 -1.73 18.67
CA PHE A 12 -12.86 -2.12 19.22
C PHE A 12 -12.68 -3.64 19.31
N ASP A 13 -13.74 -4.40 19.55
CA ASP A 13 -13.70 -5.86 19.52
C ASP A 13 -13.38 -6.39 18.12
N GLU A 14 -13.98 -5.81 17.07
CA GLU A 14 -13.64 -6.10 15.67
C GLU A 14 -12.18 -5.79 15.37
N GLN A 15 -11.69 -4.58 15.72
CA GLN A 15 -10.28 -4.20 15.54
C GLN A 15 -9.34 -5.22 16.24
N SER A 16 -9.66 -5.59 17.48
CA SER A 16 -8.85 -6.54 18.25
C SER A 16 -8.84 -7.94 17.63
N SER A 17 -9.95 -8.35 17.02
CA SER A 17 -10.04 -9.64 16.31
C SER A 17 -9.19 -9.62 15.03
N CYS A 18 -9.30 -8.57 14.21
CA CYS A 18 -8.50 -8.40 13.02
C CYS A 18 -6.99 -8.38 13.33
N LEU A 19 -6.60 -7.66 14.39
CA LEU A 19 -5.20 -7.59 14.81
C LEU A 19 -4.65 -8.97 15.19
N ARG A 20 -5.42 -9.75 15.98
CA ARG A 20 -5.02 -11.12 16.36
C ARG A 20 -4.84 -12.02 15.15
N GLU A 21 -5.76 -11.96 14.18
CA GLU A 21 -5.68 -12.79 12.98
C GLU A 21 -4.46 -12.42 12.12
N LEU A 22 -4.22 -11.13 11.90
CA LEU A 22 -3.05 -10.65 11.14
C LEU A 22 -1.73 -11.02 11.84
N SER A 23 -1.67 -10.92 13.17
CA SER A 23 -0.47 -11.25 13.96
C SER A 23 -0.13 -12.74 13.99
N ASN A 24 -1.09 -13.61 13.72
CA ASN A 24 -0.87 -15.05 13.67
C ASN A 24 -0.17 -15.53 12.38
N ASN A 25 -0.10 -14.69 11.35
CA ASN A 25 0.55 -15.05 10.09
C ASN A 25 1.24 -13.81 9.47
N THR A 26 2.50 -13.62 9.83
CA THR A 26 3.34 -12.49 9.36
C THR A 26 4.10 -12.79 8.07
N THR A 27 4.07 -14.03 7.56
CA THR A 27 4.90 -14.46 6.44
C THR A 27 4.78 -13.56 5.21
N LEU A 28 3.56 -13.16 4.84
CA LEU A 28 3.38 -12.26 3.69
C LEU A 28 3.93 -10.85 3.97
N LEU A 29 3.88 -10.37 5.21
CA LEU A 29 4.46 -9.06 5.58
C LEU A 29 6.00 -9.13 5.54
N GLU A 30 6.59 -10.24 5.96
CA GLU A 30 8.04 -10.49 5.85
C GLU A 30 8.48 -10.44 4.39
N LEU A 31 7.77 -11.11 3.48
CA LEU A 31 8.04 -11.06 2.04
C LEU A 31 7.90 -9.64 1.46
N VAL A 32 6.92 -8.85 1.93
CA VAL A 32 6.80 -7.43 1.53
C VAL A 32 8.03 -6.64 1.97
N VAL A 33 8.49 -6.81 3.22
CA VAL A 33 9.69 -6.14 3.74
C VAL A 33 10.92 -6.51 2.92
N GLU A 34 11.14 -7.81 2.67
CA GLU A 34 12.27 -8.31 1.88
C GLU A 34 12.24 -7.70 0.46
N LYS A 35 11.08 -7.71 -0.19
CA LYS A 35 10.94 -7.15 -1.54
C LYS A 35 11.21 -5.65 -1.60
N LEU A 36 10.79 -4.89 -0.60
CA LEU A 36 11.09 -3.47 -0.51
C LEU A 36 12.59 -3.21 -0.26
N LEU A 37 13.24 -4.02 0.58
CA LEU A 37 14.69 -3.95 0.79
C LEU A 37 15.48 -4.26 -0.49
N ASP A 38 15.04 -5.25 -1.27
CA ASP A 38 15.59 -5.55 -2.59
C ASP A 38 15.45 -4.35 -3.55
N ALA A 39 14.26 -3.74 -3.60
CA ALA A 39 14.02 -2.56 -4.42
C ALA A 39 14.95 -1.40 -4.03
N ARG A 40 15.14 -1.15 -2.72
CA ARG A 40 16.09 -0.15 -2.21
C ARG A 40 17.52 -0.45 -2.66
N SER A 41 17.96 -1.70 -2.57
CA SER A 41 19.32 -2.11 -2.89
C SER A 41 19.64 -2.03 -4.38
N SER A 42 18.64 -2.28 -5.23
CA SER A 42 18.73 -2.27 -6.69
C SER A 42 18.38 -0.94 -7.35
N ASP A 43 18.08 0.10 -6.56
CA ASP A 43 17.60 1.42 -7.04
C ASP A 43 16.31 1.33 -7.87
N SER A 44 15.49 0.29 -7.62
CA SER A 44 14.18 0.16 -8.24
C SER A 44 13.18 1.12 -7.62
N LEU A 45 12.26 1.63 -8.45
CA LEU A 45 11.24 2.58 -8.01
C LEU A 45 10.10 1.83 -7.29
N VAL A 46 9.70 2.34 -6.13
CA VAL A 46 8.50 1.90 -5.41
C VAL A 46 7.39 2.91 -5.68
N ILE A 47 6.37 2.49 -6.43
CA ILE A 47 5.22 3.34 -6.78
C ILE A 47 4.03 2.94 -5.91
N THR A 48 3.30 3.92 -5.38
CA THR A 48 2.10 3.68 -4.57
C THR A 48 0.87 4.29 -5.21
N ILE A 49 -0.27 3.58 -5.12
CA ILE A 49 -1.57 4.03 -5.65
C ILE A 49 -2.72 3.64 -4.71
N GLY A 50 -3.78 4.43 -4.72
CA GLY A 50 -5.02 4.19 -3.97
C GLY A 50 -6.09 5.23 -4.29
N ASN A 51 -7.33 4.99 -3.90
CA ASN A 51 -8.45 5.92 -4.02
C ASN A 51 -8.93 6.37 -2.63
N GLY A 52 -9.40 7.61 -2.48
CA GLY A 52 -10.01 8.08 -1.22
C GLY A 52 -9.08 7.92 0.00
N GLY A 53 -9.52 7.23 1.05
CA GLY A 53 -8.71 6.91 2.22
C GLY A 53 -7.47 6.08 1.88
N SER A 54 -7.60 5.15 0.92
CA SER A 54 -6.46 4.40 0.39
C SER A 54 -5.45 5.29 -0.36
N ALA A 55 -5.86 6.42 -0.96
CA ALA A 55 -4.94 7.41 -1.52
C ALA A 55 -4.11 8.07 -0.42
N SER A 56 -4.75 8.43 0.71
CA SER A 56 -4.04 8.97 1.87
C SER A 56 -3.02 7.97 2.43
N THR A 57 -3.38 6.69 2.50
CA THR A 57 -2.46 5.60 2.90
C THR A 57 -1.29 5.48 1.93
N ALA A 58 -1.53 5.52 0.61
CA ALA A 58 -0.50 5.44 -0.42
C ALA A 58 0.51 6.60 -0.31
N SER A 59 0.01 7.84 -0.14
CA SER A 59 0.83 9.03 0.05
C SER A 59 1.64 8.95 1.35
N HIS A 60 1.02 8.54 2.46
CA HIS A 60 1.67 8.37 3.74
C HIS A 60 2.79 7.31 3.67
N PHE A 61 2.52 6.16 3.05
CA PHE A 61 3.53 5.10 2.92
C PHE A 61 4.72 5.56 2.06
N THR A 62 4.47 6.31 0.99
CA THR A 62 5.55 6.96 0.21
C THR A 62 6.39 7.90 1.08
N ALA A 63 5.76 8.74 1.90
CA ALA A 63 6.46 9.64 2.82
C ALA A 63 7.30 8.85 3.85
N ASP A 64 6.79 7.73 4.35
CA ASP A 64 7.52 6.85 5.25
C ASP A 64 8.77 6.25 4.59
N LEU A 65 8.66 5.75 3.37
CA LEU A 65 9.80 5.22 2.62
C LEU A 65 10.86 6.29 2.34
N LEU A 66 10.42 7.52 2.00
CA LEU A 66 11.32 8.63 1.64
C LEU A 66 11.98 9.30 2.86
N LYS A 67 11.37 9.22 4.05
CA LYS A 67 11.87 9.92 5.25
C LYS A 67 12.04 9.01 6.46
N THR A 68 10.99 8.27 6.85
CA THR A 68 10.99 7.49 8.10
C THR A 68 11.92 6.28 8.02
N ALA A 69 12.01 5.65 6.84
CA ALA A 69 12.83 4.47 6.56
C ALA A 69 14.30 4.79 6.21
N ILE A 70 14.75 6.05 6.34
CA ILE A 70 16.16 6.40 6.08
C ILE A 70 17.06 5.76 7.12
N MET A 71 18.06 5.06 6.63
CA MET A 71 19.07 4.37 7.44
C MET A 71 20.46 4.98 7.18
N LYS A 72 21.27 5.07 8.23
CA LYS A 72 22.67 5.48 8.09
C LYS A 72 23.43 4.49 7.21
N ASP A 73 24.27 5.03 6.35
CA ASP A 73 25.17 4.24 5.49
C ASP A 73 24.45 3.25 4.55
N GLN A 74 23.15 3.46 4.28
CA GLN A 74 22.38 2.66 3.33
C GLN A 74 21.77 3.53 2.22
N LYS A 75 21.49 2.93 1.06
CA LYS A 75 20.78 3.59 -0.01
C LYS A 75 19.39 4.06 0.48
N ARG A 76 18.91 5.15 -0.08
CA ARG A 76 17.55 5.64 0.15
C ARG A 76 16.58 4.96 -0.80
N PHE A 77 15.33 4.83 -0.40
CA PHE A 77 14.28 4.43 -1.30
C PHE A 77 14.07 5.48 -2.39
N GLN A 78 13.83 5.01 -3.61
CA GLN A 78 13.20 5.80 -4.65
C GLN A 78 11.70 5.48 -4.59
N SER A 79 10.86 6.44 -4.24
CA SER A 79 9.42 6.20 -4.12
C SER A 79 8.61 7.34 -4.72
N LEU A 80 7.45 7.00 -5.30
CA LEU A 80 6.56 7.95 -5.96
C LEU A 80 5.10 7.55 -5.68
N CYS A 81 4.30 8.51 -5.18
CA CYS A 81 2.86 8.32 -5.05
C CYS A 81 2.13 8.98 -6.24
N LEU A 82 1.41 8.20 -7.03
CA LEU A 82 0.67 8.73 -8.18
C LEU A 82 -0.62 9.46 -7.79
N THR A 83 -1.06 9.34 -6.53
CA THR A 83 -2.23 10.07 -6.02
C THR A 83 -1.92 11.52 -5.67
N ASP A 84 -0.63 11.90 -5.54
CA ASP A 84 -0.23 13.23 -5.12
C ASP A 84 -0.23 14.25 -6.28
N ASN A 85 -0.26 13.77 -7.53
CA ASN A 85 -0.30 14.64 -8.69
C ASN A 85 -1.75 14.94 -9.13
N ILE A 86 -2.42 15.75 -8.35
CA ILE A 86 -3.83 16.12 -8.58
C ILE A 86 -4.08 16.70 -9.98
N PRO A 87 -3.25 17.63 -10.52
CA PRO A 87 -3.45 18.14 -11.88
C PRO A 87 -3.46 17.05 -12.96
N VAL A 88 -2.55 16.08 -12.88
CA VAL A 88 -2.47 14.99 -13.86
C VAL A 88 -3.67 14.04 -13.70
N MET A 89 -4.06 13.69 -12.47
CA MET A 89 -5.24 12.86 -12.22
C MET A 89 -6.52 13.49 -12.77
N THR A 90 -6.70 14.79 -12.51
CA THR A 90 -7.91 15.50 -12.97
C THR A 90 -7.92 15.69 -14.49
N ALA A 91 -6.76 15.91 -15.12
CA ALA A 91 -6.65 16.00 -16.57
C ALA A 91 -7.04 14.67 -17.24
N TRP A 92 -6.44 13.54 -16.84
CA TRP A 92 -6.79 12.23 -17.38
C TRP A 92 -8.25 11.85 -17.12
N SER A 93 -8.78 12.19 -15.93
CA SER A 93 -10.19 11.95 -15.62
C SER A 93 -11.13 12.75 -16.49
N ASN A 94 -10.80 14.02 -16.80
CA ASN A 94 -11.60 14.91 -17.63
C ASN A 94 -11.54 14.53 -19.12
N ASP A 95 -10.35 14.24 -19.62
CA ASP A 95 -10.11 14.09 -21.07
C ASP A 95 -10.43 12.66 -21.57
N ILE A 96 -10.26 11.65 -20.70
CA ILE A 96 -10.49 10.23 -21.05
C ILE A 96 -11.48 9.58 -20.08
N SER A 97 -11.02 9.19 -18.86
CA SER A 97 -11.87 8.64 -17.80
C SER A 97 -11.10 8.51 -16.48
N PHE A 98 -11.85 8.40 -15.38
CA PHE A 98 -11.28 8.11 -14.06
C PHE A 98 -10.58 6.74 -14.01
N GLU A 99 -10.94 5.81 -14.87
CA GLU A 99 -10.32 4.48 -14.92
C GLU A 99 -8.86 4.52 -15.40
N GLU A 100 -8.45 5.56 -16.12
CA GLU A 100 -7.11 5.67 -16.72
C GLU A 100 -6.11 6.48 -15.88
N ILE A 101 -6.55 7.14 -14.80
CA ILE A 101 -5.74 8.11 -14.04
C ILE A 101 -4.40 7.57 -13.53
N PHE A 102 -4.32 6.31 -13.13
CA PHE A 102 -3.07 5.69 -12.66
C PHE A 102 -2.30 5.01 -13.78
N LYS A 103 -3.00 4.27 -14.64
CA LYS A 103 -2.37 3.57 -15.77
C LYS A 103 -1.61 4.53 -16.68
N GLU A 104 -2.20 5.67 -17.02
CA GLU A 104 -1.55 6.64 -17.92
C GLU A 104 -0.36 7.33 -17.25
N GLN A 105 -0.41 7.60 -15.95
CA GLN A 105 0.75 8.08 -15.20
C GLN A 105 1.87 7.02 -15.15
N LEU A 106 1.53 5.76 -14.89
CA LEU A 106 2.49 4.65 -14.79
C LEU A 106 3.33 4.48 -16.05
N LYS A 107 2.76 4.68 -17.24
CA LYS A 107 3.48 4.59 -18.52
C LYS A 107 4.75 5.46 -18.58
N ASN A 108 4.79 6.56 -17.81
CA ASN A 108 5.95 7.44 -17.77
C ASN A 108 7.09 6.95 -16.86
N PHE A 109 6.80 6.03 -15.93
CA PHE A 109 7.73 5.70 -14.84
C PHE A 109 8.07 4.21 -14.76
N ILE A 110 7.05 3.34 -14.88
CA ILE A 110 7.18 1.91 -14.55
C ILE A 110 8.19 1.19 -15.43
N LYS A 111 9.07 0.42 -14.81
CA LYS A 111 10.08 -0.41 -15.46
C LYS A 111 10.07 -1.81 -14.88
N LYS A 112 10.77 -2.71 -15.55
CA LYS A 112 11.02 -4.06 -15.03
C LYS A 112 11.75 -3.99 -13.69
N ASN A 113 11.33 -4.82 -12.75
CA ASN A 113 11.80 -4.93 -11.37
C ASN A 113 11.38 -3.78 -10.43
N ASP A 114 10.70 -2.73 -10.91
CA ASP A 114 10.05 -1.78 -10.02
C ASP A 114 8.97 -2.47 -9.17
N VAL A 115 8.54 -1.82 -8.10
CA VAL A 115 7.48 -2.33 -7.21
C VAL A 115 6.28 -1.41 -7.30
N LEU A 116 5.09 -1.97 -7.59
CA LEU A 116 3.83 -1.24 -7.47
C LEU A 116 3.08 -1.73 -6.23
N VAL A 117 2.84 -0.81 -5.29
CA VAL A 117 2.05 -1.06 -4.08
C VAL A 117 0.67 -0.43 -4.25
N ALA A 118 -0.36 -1.24 -4.25
CA ALA A 118 -1.74 -0.82 -4.48
C ALA A 118 -2.62 -1.04 -3.24
N PHE A 119 -3.36 0.01 -2.85
CA PHE A 119 -4.31 -0.04 -1.75
C PHE A 119 -5.75 0.05 -2.28
N SER A 120 -6.57 -0.97 -2.00
CA SER A 120 -7.99 -0.99 -2.37
C SER A 120 -8.76 -1.93 -1.46
N GLY A 121 -9.64 -1.38 -0.61
CA GLY A 121 -10.44 -2.21 0.31
C GLY A 121 -11.30 -3.25 -0.40
N SER A 122 -11.80 -2.97 -1.61
CA SER A 122 -12.56 -3.93 -2.43
C SER A 122 -11.67 -4.87 -3.24
N GLY A 123 -10.46 -4.43 -3.62
CA GLY A 123 -9.61 -5.13 -4.58
C GLY A 123 -10.12 -5.16 -6.03
N THR A 124 -11.16 -4.37 -6.36
CA THR A 124 -11.86 -4.39 -7.67
C THR A 124 -11.96 -3.01 -8.33
N SER A 125 -11.32 -1.98 -7.77
CA SER A 125 -11.35 -0.62 -8.33
C SER A 125 -10.70 -0.60 -9.71
N LYS A 126 -11.46 -0.30 -10.76
CA LYS A 126 -11.04 -0.44 -12.17
C LYS A 126 -9.77 0.35 -12.51
N ASN A 127 -9.63 1.58 -12.00
CA ASN A 127 -8.41 2.37 -12.21
C ASN A 127 -7.17 1.72 -11.60
N ILE A 128 -7.31 1.07 -10.44
CA ILE A 128 -6.22 0.34 -9.77
C ILE A 128 -5.91 -0.95 -10.53
N VAL A 129 -6.94 -1.73 -10.89
CA VAL A 129 -6.79 -2.98 -11.64
C VAL A 129 -6.07 -2.73 -12.97
N LYS A 130 -6.50 -1.73 -13.75
CA LYS A 130 -5.82 -1.36 -15.02
C LYS A 130 -4.34 -0.97 -14.83
N ALA A 131 -4.03 -0.31 -13.72
CA ALA A 131 -2.65 0.04 -13.39
C ALA A 131 -1.82 -1.20 -13.03
N LEU A 132 -2.38 -2.12 -12.25
CA LEU A 132 -1.73 -3.39 -11.89
C LEU A 132 -1.45 -4.25 -13.13
N GLU A 133 -2.42 -4.37 -14.04
CA GLU A 133 -2.24 -5.12 -15.31
C GLU A 133 -1.11 -4.55 -16.18
N LEU A 134 -1.03 -3.20 -16.31
CA LEU A 134 0.06 -2.54 -17.01
C LEU A 134 1.41 -2.83 -16.35
N ALA A 135 1.49 -2.71 -15.02
CA ALA A 135 2.71 -2.94 -14.27
C ALA A 135 3.18 -4.39 -14.36
N LYS A 136 2.26 -5.35 -14.29
CA LYS A 136 2.54 -6.78 -14.51
C LYS A 136 3.17 -7.03 -15.87
N ASN A 137 2.58 -6.47 -16.93
CA ASN A 137 3.09 -6.58 -18.30
C ASN A 137 4.45 -5.89 -18.49
N SER A 138 4.78 -4.91 -17.65
CA SER A 138 6.09 -4.24 -17.64
C SER A 138 7.16 -5.01 -16.86
N GLY A 139 6.79 -6.11 -16.19
CA GLY A 139 7.69 -6.92 -15.37
C GLY A 139 7.98 -6.32 -13.98
N ALA A 140 7.12 -5.45 -13.49
CA ALA A 140 7.17 -4.95 -12.12
C ALA A 140 6.63 -5.99 -11.13
N TYR A 141 7.01 -5.88 -9.85
CA TYR A 141 6.50 -6.69 -8.76
C TYR A 141 5.29 -6.00 -8.10
N LEU A 142 4.23 -6.77 -7.87
CA LEU A 142 2.93 -6.22 -7.46
C LEU A 142 2.58 -6.61 -6.03
N ILE A 143 2.37 -5.61 -5.17
CA ILE A 143 1.93 -5.78 -3.79
C ILE A 143 0.57 -5.13 -3.63
N GLY A 144 -0.43 -5.91 -3.24
CA GLY A 144 -1.79 -5.44 -3.01
C GLY A 144 -2.18 -5.49 -1.53
N PHE A 145 -2.88 -4.46 -1.07
CA PHE A 145 -3.53 -4.41 0.24
C PHE A 145 -5.03 -4.29 0.05
N THR A 146 -5.80 -5.26 0.60
CA THR A 146 -7.25 -5.36 0.40
C THR A 146 -8.00 -5.70 1.69
N GLY A 147 -9.33 -5.75 1.60
CA GLY A 147 -10.17 -6.39 2.60
C GLY A 147 -10.25 -7.92 2.42
N MET A 148 -11.13 -8.55 3.19
CA MET A 148 -11.24 -10.01 3.31
C MET A 148 -11.38 -10.75 1.97
N SER A 149 -12.12 -10.20 1.00
CA SER A 149 -12.37 -10.87 -0.29
C SER A 149 -11.14 -10.94 -1.20
N GLY A 150 -10.26 -9.93 -1.09
CA GLY A 150 -9.11 -9.77 -1.99
C GLY A 150 -9.47 -9.26 -3.40
N GLY A 151 -10.68 -9.49 -3.88
CA GLY A 151 -11.12 -9.10 -5.22
C GLY A 151 -10.17 -9.61 -6.31
N ASP A 152 -10.00 -8.82 -7.37
CA ASP A 152 -9.13 -9.13 -8.52
C ASP A 152 -7.62 -9.17 -8.14
N PHE A 153 -7.25 -8.56 -7.00
CA PHE A 153 -5.86 -8.56 -6.53
C PHE A 153 -5.34 -9.97 -6.22
N ASN A 154 -6.22 -10.92 -5.85
CA ASN A 154 -5.82 -12.31 -5.59
C ASN A 154 -5.13 -12.98 -6.80
N GLU A 155 -5.50 -12.59 -8.01
CA GLU A 155 -4.98 -13.20 -9.26
C GLU A 155 -3.90 -12.33 -9.92
N ILE A 156 -3.92 -11.03 -9.65
CA ILE A 156 -3.05 -10.08 -10.33
C ILE A 156 -1.75 -9.86 -9.55
N CYS A 157 -1.83 -9.68 -8.22
CA CYS A 157 -0.69 -9.33 -7.38
C CYS A 157 0.20 -10.55 -7.07
N ASP A 158 1.51 -10.31 -6.96
CA ASP A 158 2.47 -11.32 -6.50
C ASP A 158 2.32 -11.57 -4.99
N ILE A 159 2.00 -10.51 -4.21
CA ILE A 159 1.60 -10.60 -2.81
C ILE A 159 0.29 -9.83 -2.62
N CYS A 160 -0.70 -10.48 -1.98
CA CYS A 160 -1.96 -9.85 -1.60
C CYS A 160 -2.16 -9.96 -0.08
N ILE A 161 -2.03 -8.83 0.62
CA ILE A 161 -2.30 -8.71 2.07
C ILE A 161 -3.78 -8.44 2.25
N LYS A 162 -4.47 -9.30 3.00
CA LYS A 162 -5.91 -9.20 3.24
C LYS A 162 -6.20 -8.86 4.70
N VAL A 163 -6.86 -7.74 4.93
CA VAL A 163 -7.44 -7.42 6.25
C VAL A 163 -8.69 -8.27 6.43
N PRO A 164 -8.82 -9.05 7.53
CA PRO A 164 -9.94 -9.97 7.75
C PRO A 164 -11.21 -9.23 8.20
N SER A 165 -11.65 -8.27 7.41
CA SER A 165 -12.88 -7.49 7.62
C SER A 165 -13.55 -7.16 6.29
N THR A 166 -14.86 -6.94 6.34
CA THR A 166 -15.67 -6.36 5.24
C THR A 166 -16.03 -4.90 5.51
N ASN A 167 -15.71 -4.39 6.70
CA ASN A 167 -15.92 -2.99 7.08
C ASN A 167 -14.81 -2.11 6.48
N MET A 168 -15.17 -1.21 5.57
CA MET A 168 -14.20 -0.37 4.85
C MET A 168 -13.35 0.48 5.81
N LEU A 169 -13.93 1.04 6.87
CA LEU A 169 -13.19 1.86 7.84
C LEU A 169 -12.18 1.03 8.63
N THR A 170 -12.52 -0.21 8.98
CA THR A 170 -11.60 -1.16 9.59
C THR A 170 -10.47 -1.50 8.62
N ILE A 171 -10.79 -1.82 7.35
CA ILE A 171 -9.80 -2.18 6.33
C ILE A 171 -8.79 -1.03 6.14
N GLU A 172 -9.25 0.20 5.95
CA GLU A 172 -8.38 1.37 5.77
C GLU A 172 -7.51 1.64 6.99
N SER A 173 -8.05 1.48 8.21
CA SER A 173 -7.29 1.63 9.45
C SER A 173 -6.15 0.62 9.54
N PHE A 174 -6.38 -0.63 9.13
CA PHE A 174 -5.35 -1.65 9.10
C PHE A 174 -4.35 -1.45 7.96
N HIS A 175 -4.75 -0.94 6.82
CA HIS A 175 -3.81 -0.63 5.74
C HIS A 175 -2.72 0.34 6.20
N ILE A 176 -3.09 1.45 6.86
CA ILE A 176 -2.09 2.41 7.36
C ILE A 176 -1.27 1.83 8.52
N MET A 177 -1.88 1.07 9.42
CA MET A 177 -1.16 0.38 10.49
C MET A 177 -0.10 -0.59 9.93
N LEU A 178 -0.45 -1.37 8.90
CA LEU A 178 0.48 -2.31 8.26
C LEU A 178 1.63 -1.58 7.55
N CYS A 179 1.40 -0.40 6.97
CA CYS A 179 2.48 0.46 6.44
C CYS A 179 3.48 0.83 7.54
N HIS A 180 2.99 1.22 8.74
CA HIS A 180 3.86 1.51 9.87
C HIS A 180 4.61 0.27 10.38
N VAL A 181 3.98 -0.91 10.41
CA VAL A 181 4.63 -2.17 10.77
C VAL A 181 5.78 -2.48 9.81
N ILE A 182 5.53 -2.39 8.49
CA ILE A 182 6.54 -2.62 7.44
C ILE A 182 7.68 -1.62 7.58
N THR A 183 7.38 -0.33 7.72
CA THR A 183 8.37 0.73 7.91
C THR A 183 9.21 0.49 9.17
N SER A 184 8.58 0.09 10.27
CA SER A 184 9.26 -0.26 11.51
C SER A 184 10.19 -1.46 11.35
N CYS A 185 9.77 -2.51 10.62
CA CYS A 185 10.61 -3.66 10.30
C CYS A 185 11.83 -3.24 9.46
N ILE A 186 11.64 -2.40 8.44
CA ILE A 186 12.75 -1.85 7.64
C ILE A 186 13.74 -1.13 8.54
N ARG A 187 13.28 -0.38 9.53
CA ARG A 187 14.14 0.34 10.49
C ARG A 187 14.97 -0.57 11.40
N GLN A 188 14.60 -1.83 11.57
CA GLN A 188 15.38 -2.82 12.32
C GLN A 188 16.56 -3.42 11.53
N THR A 189 16.67 -3.12 10.22
CA THR A 189 17.76 -3.67 9.38
C THR A 189 19.09 -2.93 9.49
N GLY A 190 19.19 -1.92 10.36
CA GLY A 190 20.41 -1.13 10.58
C GLY A 190 20.19 -0.01 11.59
N THR A 191 20.94 1.09 11.48
CA THR A 191 20.81 2.27 12.36
C THR A 191 19.94 3.32 11.68
N PRO A 192 18.72 3.62 12.17
CA PRO A 192 17.89 4.68 11.63
C PRO A 192 18.54 6.07 11.73
N GLU A 193 18.33 6.92 10.71
CA GLU A 193 18.82 8.30 10.72
C GLU A 193 18.09 9.17 11.77
N PHE A 194 16.83 8.90 12.00
CA PHE A 194 15.98 9.66 12.94
C PHE A 194 15.43 8.74 14.04
N SER A 195 15.47 9.20 15.31
CA SER A 195 14.76 8.54 16.41
C SER A 195 13.30 9.02 16.45
N TYR A 196 12.41 8.11 16.82
CA TYR A 196 10.99 8.36 17.10
C TYR A 196 10.62 7.89 18.52
N GLU A 197 11.61 7.55 19.31
CA GLU A 197 11.50 7.14 20.72
C GLU A 197 12.10 8.20 21.64
#